data_6dd9d8204ecef45bfc7d9fe06bb9fce7
#
_entry.id   6dd9d8204ecef45bfc7d9fe06bb9fce7
#
_cell.length_a   1.000
_cell.length_b   1.000
_cell.length_c   1.000
_cell.angle_alpha   90.00
_cell.angle_beta   90.00
_cell.angle_gamma   90.00
#
_symmetry.space_group_name_H-M   'P 1'
#
loop_
_entity.id
_entity.type
_entity.pdbx_description
1 polymer ?
#
loop_
_entity_poly.entity_id
_entity_poly.type
_entity_poly.pdbx_seq_one_letter_code
_entity_poly.pdbx_strand_id
1 'polypeptide(L)'
;MIRPLRREEAKELTRRRLLKAALELLDEKGEAGLSASAISRAAGIAQSSFYVHFRDKHDLLTALGDEAVLNMRRVLREARRRSREEPTDQERLRATFRLPLESIARHPALFRLGLRARHNRASPLGEATREFHAGYRRDLAEDLAMLGFPSSTPADCRRVEMIADGYIALTEALAEGHLDGRYQHIEEIVDVLVVFTIGPRSLLPD
;
A
#
# COMPACT_ATOMS: atom_id res chain seq x y z
N MET A 1 -24.54 5.87 -30.80
CA MET A 1 -25.51 6.38 -29.80
C MET A 1 -25.02 5.99 -28.41
N ILE A 2 -24.58 6.96 -27.58
CA ILE A 2 -24.05 6.69 -26.20
C ILE A 2 -25.29 6.62 -25.29
N ARG A 3 -25.49 5.48 -24.62
CA ARG A 3 -26.58 5.29 -23.66
C ARG A 3 -26.35 6.26 -22.46
N PRO A 4 -27.37 7.02 -22.05
CA PRO A 4 -27.27 7.87 -20.88
C PRO A 4 -26.99 7.03 -19.64
N LEU A 5 -25.99 7.46 -18.81
CA LEU A 5 -25.65 6.81 -17.56
C LEU A 5 -26.85 6.80 -16.61
N ARG A 6 -27.07 5.71 -15.90
CA ARG A 6 -28.03 5.69 -14.79
C ARG A 6 -27.56 6.65 -13.70
N ARG A 7 -28.48 7.21 -12.93
CA ARG A 7 -28.19 8.19 -11.87
C ARG A 7 -27.08 7.72 -10.90
N GLU A 8 -27.10 6.46 -10.52
CA GLU A 8 -26.07 5.87 -9.65
C GLU A 8 -24.70 5.73 -10.35
N GLU A 9 -24.69 5.36 -11.63
CA GLU A 9 -23.47 5.30 -12.44
C GLU A 9 -22.83 6.69 -12.59
N ALA A 10 -23.65 7.73 -12.81
CA ALA A 10 -23.17 9.12 -12.89
C ALA A 10 -22.65 9.60 -11.54
N LYS A 11 -23.29 9.23 -10.43
CA LYS A 11 -22.84 9.54 -9.07
C LYS A 11 -21.51 8.91 -8.77
N GLU A 12 -21.35 7.63 -9.07
CA GLU A 12 -20.09 6.91 -8.85
C GLU A 12 -18.96 7.47 -9.73
N LEU A 13 -19.23 7.81 -10.98
CA LEU A 13 -18.25 8.45 -11.87
C LEU A 13 -17.77 9.78 -11.29
N THR A 14 -18.68 10.60 -10.77
CA THR A 14 -18.36 11.88 -10.14
C THR A 14 -17.49 11.67 -8.90
N ARG A 15 -17.83 10.68 -8.06
CA ARG A 15 -17.03 10.34 -6.88
C ARG A 15 -15.60 9.95 -7.25
N ARG A 16 -15.43 9.10 -8.26
CA ARG A 16 -14.10 8.68 -8.76
C ARG A 16 -13.31 9.87 -9.33
N ARG A 17 -13.93 10.80 -10.02
CA ARG A 17 -13.28 12.01 -10.53
C ARG A 17 -12.76 12.89 -9.39
N LEU A 18 -13.53 13.04 -8.31
CA LEU A 18 -13.10 13.76 -7.11
C LEU A 18 -11.91 13.09 -6.42
N LEU A 19 -11.95 11.76 -6.25
CA LEU A 19 -10.84 10.99 -5.65
C LEU A 19 -9.57 11.07 -6.51
N LYS A 20 -9.70 10.93 -7.84
CA LYS A 20 -8.57 11.07 -8.76
C LYS A 20 -7.94 12.47 -8.69
N ALA A 21 -8.75 13.52 -8.76
CA ALA A 21 -8.27 14.89 -8.67
C ALA A 21 -7.60 15.20 -7.31
N ALA A 22 -8.15 14.63 -6.23
CA ALA A 22 -7.54 14.77 -4.91
C ALA A 22 -6.18 14.05 -4.82
N LEU A 23 -6.05 12.88 -5.44
CA LEU A 23 -4.78 12.16 -5.51
C LEU A 23 -3.72 12.94 -6.28
N GLU A 24 -4.06 13.49 -7.46
CA GLU A 24 -3.18 14.32 -8.27
C GLU A 24 -2.71 15.57 -7.50
N LEU A 25 -3.65 16.27 -6.82
CA LEU A 25 -3.31 17.42 -5.98
C LEU A 25 -2.45 17.03 -4.76
N LEU A 26 -2.68 15.85 -4.19
CA LEU A 26 -1.89 15.34 -3.07
C LEU A 26 -0.44 15.07 -3.51
N ASP A 27 -0.23 14.51 -4.70
CA ASP A 27 1.09 14.28 -5.29
C ASP A 27 1.81 15.61 -5.59
N GLU A 28 1.10 16.60 -6.17
CA GLU A 28 1.68 17.86 -6.58
C GLU A 28 1.97 18.83 -5.41
N LYS A 29 1.02 18.95 -4.47
CA LYS A 29 0.97 20.02 -3.45
C LYS A 29 0.93 19.53 -2.01
N GLY A 30 0.92 18.22 -1.82
CA GLY A 30 0.74 17.61 -0.51
C GLY A 30 -0.65 17.88 0.08
N GLU A 31 -0.85 17.44 1.33
CA GLU A 31 -2.14 17.56 2.02
C GLU A 31 -2.57 19.03 2.28
N ALA A 32 -1.60 19.95 2.41
CA ALA A 32 -1.87 21.35 2.62
C ALA A 32 -2.55 22.01 1.39
N GLY A 33 -2.30 21.48 0.18
CA GLY A 33 -2.92 21.95 -1.06
C GLY A 33 -4.36 21.49 -1.27
N LEU A 34 -4.87 20.59 -0.43
CA LEU A 34 -6.21 20.03 -0.57
C LEU A 34 -7.28 20.90 0.10
N SER A 35 -8.28 21.28 -0.68
CA SER A 35 -9.54 21.84 -0.20
C SER A 35 -10.69 21.38 -1.09
N ALA A 36 -11.93 21.40 -0.59
CA ALA A 36 -13.10 21.06 -1.40
C ALA A 36 -13.18 21.88 -2.69
N SER A 37 -12.83 23.15 -2.64
CA SER A 37 -12.77 24.04 -3.81
C SER A 37 -11.68 23.65 -4.80
N ALA A 38 -10.43 23.39 -4.33
CA ALA A 38 -9.32 22.98 -5.18
C ALA A 38 -9.59 21.63 -5.87
N ILE A 39 -10.10 20.66 -5.11
CA ILE A 39 -10.44 19.32 -5.60
C ILE A 39 -11.56 19.39 -6.64
N SER A 40 -12.64 20.14 -6.37
CA SER A 40 -13.75 20.30 -7.31
C SER A 40 -13.31 20.96 -8.60
N ARG A 41 -12.46 21.99 -8.51
CA ARG A 41 -11.88 22.69 -9.68
C ARG A 41 -11.03 21.73 -10.52
N ALA A 42 -10.14 20.98 -9.89
CA ALA A 42 -9.29 19.99 -10.57
C ALA A 42 -10.12 18.88 -11.22
N ALA A 43 -11.20 18.43 -10.56
CA ALA A 43 -12.13 17.45 -11.09
C ALA A 43 -13.04 18.00 -12.21
N GLY A 44 -13.08 19.31 -12.45
CA GLY A 44 -14.02 19.96 -13.39
C GLY A 44 -15.48 19.79 -12.96
N ILE A 45 -15.75 19.93 -11.65
CA ILE A 45 -17.07 19.70 -11.03
C ILE A 45 -17.42 20.91 -10.16
N ALA A 46 -18.69 21.26 -10.06
CA ALA A 46 -19.14 22.33 -9.17
C ALA A 46 -18.85 21.96 -7.71
N GLN A 47 -18.43 22.93 -6.89
CA GLN A 47 -18.10 22.70 -5.49
C GLN A 47 -19.29 22.15 -4.66
N SER A 48 -20.52 22.52 -5.01
CA SER A 48 -21.72 21.95 -4.39
C SER A 48 -21.82 20.42 -4.60
N SER A 49 -21.34 19.92 -5.74
CA SER A 49 -21.31 18.49 -6.02
C SER A 49 -20.30 17.73 -5.16
N PHE A 50 -19.23 18.38 -4.67
CA PHE A 50 -18.31 17.76 -3.72
C PHE A 50 -19.07 17.29 -2.47
N TYR A 51 -19.91 18.15 -1.91
CA TYR A 51 -20.64 17.88 -0.68
C TYR A 51 -21.77 16.84 -0.83
N VAL A 52 -22.13 16.47 -2.07
CA VAL A 52 -23.01 15.31 -2.36
C VAL A 52 -22.29 13.98 -2.11
N HIS A 53 -20.93 13.96 -2.21
CA HIS A 53 -20.12 12.75 -2.14
C HIS A 53 -19.28 12.64 -0.86
N PHE A 54 -18.83 13.75 -0.33
CA PHE A 54 -17.94 13.84 0.82
C PHE A 54 -18.36 14.99 1.74
N ARG A 55 -18.42 14.74 3.04
CA ARG A 55 -18.75 15.74 4.05
C ARG A 55 -17.72 16.86 4.09
N ASP A 56 -16.46 16.50 3.99
CA ASP A 56 -15.31 17.39 4.05
C ASP A 56 -14.07 16.74 3.43
N LYS A 57 -12.94 17.46 3.49
CA LYS A 57 -11.63 16.96 3.02
C LYS A 57 -11.21 15.67 3.73
N HIS A 58 -11.49 15.57 5.03
CA HIS A 58 -11.08 14.42 5.83
C HIS A 58 -11.82 13.14 5.43
N ASP A 59 -13.12 13.24 5.18
CA ASP A 59 -13.96 12.17 4.66
C ASP A 59 -13.45 11.66 3.29
N LEU A 60 -13.03 12.56 2.40
CA LEU A 60 -12.40 12.21 1.14
C LEU A 60 -11.03 11.54 1.32
N LEU A 61 -10.17 12.05 2.22
CA LEU A 61 -8.87 11.45 2.51
C LEU A 61 -9.01 10.05 3.10
N THR A 62 -10.01 9.83 3.96
CA THR A 62 -10.33 8.50 4.49
C THR A 62 -10.72 7.56 3.36
N ALA A 63 -11.60 7.98 2.45
CA ALA A 63 -11.99 7.17 1.31
C ALA A 63 -10.81 6.85 0.37
N LEU A 64 -9.88 7.79 0.16
CA LEU A 64 -8.64 7.54 -0.59
C LEU A 64 -7.76 6.48 0.10
N GLY A 65 -7.63 6.57 1.41
CA GLY A 65 -6.87 5.61 2.20
C GLY A 65 -7.48 4.21 2.14
N ASP A 66 -8.78 4.10 2.26
CA ASP A 66 -9.50 2.82 2.15
C ASP A 66 -9.29 2.18 0.76
N GLU A 67 -9.37 2.99 -0.31
CA GLU A 67 -9.09 2.51 -1.67
C GLU A 67 -7.62 2.07 -1.82
N ALA A 68 -6.68 2.81 -1.23
CA ALA A 68 -5.26 2.45 -1.23
C ALA A 68 -5.00 1.12 -0.52
N VAL A 69 -5.60 0.93 0.67
CA VAL A 69 -5.51 -0.33 1.43
C VAL A 69 -6.09 -1.49 0.63
N LEU A 70 -7.27 -1.32 0.04
CA LEU A 70 -7.90 -2.35 -0.80
C LEU A 70 -7.04 -2.69 -2.03
N ASN A 71 -6.48 -1.68 -2.68
CA ASN A 71 -5.58 -1.88 -3.82
C ASN A 71 -4.32 -2.64 -3.40
N MET A 72 -3.66 -2.23 -2.31
CA MET A 72 -2.45 -2.90 -1.83
C MET A 72 -2.73 -4.35 -1.42
N ARG A 73 -3.87 -4.64 -0.77
CA ARG A 73 -4.29 -6.03 -0.50
C ARG A 73 -4.45 -6.87 -1.78
N ARG A 74 -4.93 -6.28 -2.88
CA ARG A 74 -5.00 -6.99 -4.18
C ARG A 74 -3.61 -7.23 -4.76
N VAL A 75 -2.74 -6.23 -4.70
CA VAL A 75 -1.35 -6.33 -5.17
C VAL A 75 -0.59 -7.41 -4.42
N LEU A 76 -0.70 -7.45 -3.09
CA LEU A 76 -0.05 -8.48 -2.26
C LEU A 76 -0.58 -9.87 -2.55
N ARG A 77 -1.91 -10.05 -2.72
CA ARG A 77 -2.48 -11.34 -3.11
C ARG A 77 -1.98 -11.81 -4.48
N GLU A 78 -1.87 -10.90 -5.44
CA GLU A 78 -1.36 -11.21 -6.77
C GLU A 78 0.14 -11.54 -6.73
N ALA A 79 0.93 -10.82 -5.93
CA ALA A 79 2.34 -11.12 -5.70
C ALA A 79 2.53 -12.53 -5.14
N ARG A 80 1.74 -12.91 -4.11
CA ARG A 80 1.75 -14.26 -3.53
C ARG A 80 1.33 -15.33 -4.54
N ARG A 81 0.32 -15.06 -5.38
CA ARG A 81 -0.09 -16.00 -6.42
C ARG A 81 1.03 -16.25 -7.41
N ARG A 82 1.66 -15.20 -7.94
CA ARG A 82 2.78 -15.30 -8.88
C ARG A 82 3.99 -15.98 -8.25
N SER A 83 4.31 -15.62 -7.01
CA SER A 83 5.39 -16.26 -6.27
C SER A 83 5.28 -17.79 -6.23
N ARG A 84 4.06 -18.33 -6.07
CA ARG A 84 3.83 -19.78 -6.06
C ARG A 84 4.04 -20.47 -7.42
N GLU A 85 3.99 -19.72 -8.50
CA GLU A 85 4.20 -20.21 -9.87
C GLU A 85 5.69 -20.24 -10.26
N GLU A 86 6.54 -19.53 -9.50
CA GLU A 86 7.97 -19.45 -9.77
C GLU A 86 8.72 -20.72 -9.33
N PRO A 87 9.70 -21.20 -10.13
CA PRO A 87 10.36 -22.48 -9.91
C PRO A 87 11.33 -22.50 -8.74
N THR A 88 11.98 -21.36 -8.43
CA THR A 88 12.99 -21.27 -7.37
C THR A 88 12.54 -20.35 -6.22
N ASP A 89 13.05 -20.59 -5.01
CA ASP A 89 12.77 -19.74 -3.86
C ASP A 89 13.23 -18.29 -4.08
N GLN A 90 14.33 -18.10 -4.80
CA GLN A 90 14.83 -16.77 -5.13
C GLN A 90 13.86 -16.01 -6.04
N GLU A 91 13.34 -16.64 -7.09
CA GLU A 91 12.36 -16.04 -8.01
C GLU A 91 11.03 -15.79 -7.30
N ARG A 92 10.61 -16.69 -6.39
CA ARG A 92 9.44 -16.52 -5.52
C ARG A 92 9.55 -15.28 -4.66
N LEU A 93 10.69 -15.07 -4.01
CA LEU A 93 10.96 -13.88 -3.20
C LEU A 93 10.96 -12.62 -4.06
N ARG A 94 11.61 -12.64 -5.23
CA ARG A 94 11.59 -11.52 -6.17
C ARG A 94 10.15 -11.12 -6.56
N ALA A 95 9.33 -12.09 -6.92
CA ALA A 95 7.94 -11.85 -7.30
C ALA A 95 7.12 -11.26 -6.13
N THR A 96 7.40 -11.69 -4.90
CA THR A 96 6.75 -11.17 -3.69
C THR A 96 7.04 -9.69 -3.45
N PHE A 97 8.27 -9.23 -3.69
CA PHE A 97 8.66 -7.83 -3.41
C PHE A 97 8.42 -6.88 -4.58
N ARG A 98 8.59 -7.34 -5.84
CA ARG A 98 8.51 -6.48 -7.02
C ARG A 98 7.17 -5.77 -7.18
N LEU A 99 6.06 -6.51 -7.18
CA LEU A 99 4.73 -5.95 -7.42
C LEU A 99 4.30 -4.89 -6.40
N PRO A 100 4.50 -5.07 -5.07
CA PRO A 100 4.26 -4.03 -4.08
C PRO A 100 5.08 -2.77 -4.32
N LEU A 101 6.39 -2.89 -4.61
CA LEU A 101 7.27 -1.76 -4.89
C LEU A 101 6.84 -0.99 -6.14
N GLU A 102 6.51 -1.68 -7.23
CA GLU A 102 5.96 -1.05 -8.43
C GLU A 102 4.63 -0.34 -8.16
N SER A 103 3.78 -0.91 -7.29
CA SER A 103 2.52 -0.28 -6.90
C SER A 103 2.75 0.99 -6.08
N ILE A 104 3.71 0.98 -5.17
CA ILE A 104 4.12 2.15 -4.38
C ILE A 104 4.67 3.24 -5.31
N ALA A 105 5.55 2.89 -6.25
CA ALA A 105 6.15 3.84 -7.19
C ALA A 105 5.10 4.52 -8.09
N ARG A 106 4.01 3.82 -8.43
CA ARG A 106 2.90 4.40 -9.20
C ARG A 106 2.01 5.35 -8.41
N HIS A 107 1.97 5.22 -7.08
CA HIS A 107 1.09 6.00 -6.21
C HIS A 107 1.82 6.52 -4.96
N PRO A 108 2.87 7.35 -5.14
CA PRO A 108 3.75 7.78 -4.05
C PRO A 108 3.02 8.57 -2.96
N ALA A 109 2.06 9.41 -3.32
CA ALA A 109 1.31 10.19 -2.34
C ALA A 109 0.43 9.34 -1.44
N LEU A 110 -0.20 8.29 -1.98
CA LEU A 110 -0.98 7.34 -1.19
C LEU A 110 -0.10 6.57 -0.21
N PHE A 111 1.07 6.14 -0.64
CA PHE A 111 2.03 5.48 0.23
C PHE A 111 2.47 6.38 1.38
N ARG A 112 2.90 7.61 1.08
CA ARG A 112 3.28 8.61 2.10
C ARG A 112 2.13 8.99 3.02
N LEU A 113 0.90 9.08 2.49
CA LEU A 113 -0.30 9.31 3.28
C LEU A 113 -0.53 8.17 4.29
N GLY A 114 -0.41 6.91 3.85
CA GLY A 114 -0.52 5.74 4.71
C GLY A 114 0.52 5.71 5.82
N LEU A 115 1.80 5.96 5.49
CA LEU A 115 2.88 6.01 6.47
C LEU A 115 2.62 7.08 7.57
N ARG A 116 2.18 8.27 7.17
CA ARG A 116 1.82 9.32 8.13
C ARG A 116 0.59 8.98 8.95
N ALA A 117 -0.44 8.44 8.31
CA ALA A 117 -1.70 8.11 8.96
C ALA A 117 -1.54 7.03 10.04
N ARG A 118 -0.65 6.06 9.85
CA ARG A 118 -0.37 4.97 10.80
C ARG A 118 -0.06 5.48 12.21
N HIS A 119 0.61 6.63 12.33
CA HIS A 119 1.00 7.21 13.60
C HIS A 119 -0.11 8.06 14.24
N ASN A 120 -1.18 8.38 13.51
CA ASN A 120 -2.32 9.13 14.04
C ASN A 120 -3.39 8.17 14.56
N ARG A 121 -3.37 7.92 15.88
CA ARG A 121 -4.30 6.98 16.54
C ARG A 121 -5.75 7.45 16.53
N ALA A 122 -6.00 8.74 16.42
CA ALA A 122 -7.34 9.34 16.43
C ALA A 122 -7.99 9.37 15.02
N SER A 123 -7.25 9.05 13.97
CA SER A 123 -7.73 9.09 12.59
C SER A 123 -8.31 7.74 12.17
N PRO A 124 -9.53 7.69 11.57
CA PRO A 124 -10.07 6.47 10.94
C PRO A 124 -9.12 5.87 9.90
N LEU A 125 -8.45 6.73 9.10
CA LEU A 125 -7.43 6.29 8.16
C LEU A 125 -6.24 5.63 8.87
N GLY A 126 -5.83 6.17 10.03
CA GLY A 126 -4.78 5.57 10.86
C GLY A 126 -5.17 4.19 11.38
N GLU A 127 -6.43 3.99 11.77
CA GLU A 127 -6.96 2.70 12.19
C GLU A 127 -6.94 1.69 11.03
N ALA A 128 -7.51 2.03 9.88
CA ALA A 128 -7.51 1.18 8.68
C ALA A 128 -6.10 0.80 8.23
N THR A 129 -5.15 1.74 8.30
CA THR A 129 -3.74 1.48 7.95
C THR A 129 -3.08 0.52 8.95
N ARG A 130 -3.33 0.68 10.26
CA ARG A 130 -2.81 -0.26 11.27
C ARG A 130 -3.40 -1.66 11.13
N GLU A 131 -4.70 -1.78 10.86
CA GLU A 131 -5.34 -3.07 10.57
C GLU A 131 -4.75 -3.73 9.32
N PHE A 132 -4.49 -2.95 8.28
CA PHE A 132 -3.81 -3.43 7.09
C PHE A 132 -2.42 -3.99 7.43
N HIS A 133 -1.60 -3.24 8.17
CA HIS A 133 -0.26 -3.68 8.58
C HIS A 133 -0.32 -4.93 9.46
N ALA A 134 -1.25 -5.02 10.40
CA ALA A 134 -1.43 -6.20 11.23
C ALA A 134 -1.83 -7.45 10.41
N GLY A 135 -2.68 -7.27 9.40
CA GLY A 135 -3.02 -8.33 8.46
C GLY A 135 -1.82 -8.76 7.61
N TYR A 136 -1.09 -7.79 7.06
CA TYR A 136 0.08 -8.07 6.21
C TYR A 136 1.21 -8.76 7.00
N ARG A 137 1.44 -8.37 8.27
CA ARG A 137 2.39 -9.06 9.15
C ARG A 137 2.05 -10.54 9.30
N ARG A 138 0.78 -10.86 9.59
CA ARG A 138 0.34 -12.27 9.71
C ARG A 138 0.56 -13.05 8.43
N ASP A 139 0.16 -12.46 7.31
CA ASP A 139 0.34 -13.05 5.99
C ASP A 139 1.81 -13.35 5.70
N LEU A 140 2.70 -12.39 5.99
CA LEU A 140 4.14 -12.54 5.78
C LEU A 140 4.76 -13.55 6.75
N ALA A 141 4.29 -13.60 8.00
CA ALA A 141 4.73 -14.62 8.97
C ALA A 141 4.36 -16.03 8.52
N GLU A 142 3.18 -16.23 7.92
CA GLU A 142 2.78 -17.49 7.32
C GLU A 142 3.68 -17.87 6.12
N ASP A 143 4.00 -16.91 5.25
CA ASP A 143 4.90 -17.13 4.12
C ASP A 143 6.32 -17.50 4.58
N LEU A 144 6.84 -16.85 5.63
CA LEU A 144 8.13 -17.18 6.23
C LEU A 144 8.12 -18.60 6.84
N ALA A 145 7.05 -18.99 7.52
CA ALA A 145 6.91 -20.35 8.03
C ALA A 145 6.93 -21.39 6.89
N MET A 146 6.26 -21.12 5.76
CA MET A 146 6.32 -21.98 4.57
C MET A 146 7.72 -22.04 3.94
N LEU A 147 8.55 -21.02 4.12
CA LEU A 147 9.96 -20.98 3.71
C LEU A 147 10.90 -21.69 4.71
N GLY A 148 10.35 -22.32 5.76
CA GLY A 148 11.12 -23.12 6.73
C GLY A 148 11.54 -22.38 8.00
N PHE A 149 11.03 -21.15 8.24
CA PHE A 149 11.26 -20.51 9.54
C PHE A 149 10.49 -21.24 10.64
N PRO A 150 11.12 -21.51 11.81
CA PRO A 150 10.45 -22.20 12.92
C PRO A 150 9.19 -21.46 13.37
N SER A 151 8.08 -22.18 13.48
CA SER A 151 6.76 -21.64 13.88
C SER A 151 5.98 -22.58 14.80
N SER A 152 6.67 -23.56 15.41
CA SER A 152 6.02 -24.62 16.21
C SER A 152 5.72 -24.21 17.64
N THR A 153 6.45 -23.26 18.19
CA THR A 153 6.25 -22.78 19.57
C THR A 153 5.75 -21.31 19.58
N PRO A 154 5.09 -20.87 20.67
CA PRO A 154 4.73 -19.45 20.81
C PRO A 154 5.94 -18.49 20.74
N ALA A 155 7.13 -18.94 21.12
CA ALA A 155 8.35 -18.17 21.02
C ALA A 155 8.80 -18.02 19.56
N ASP A 156 8.72 -19.10 18.78
CA ASP A 156 9.05 -19.10 17.36
C ASP A 156 8.07 -18.23 16.57
N CYS A 157 6.76 -18.37 16.82
CA CYS A 157 5.76 -17.50 16.19
C CYS A 157 6.07 -16.02 16.42
N ARG A 158 6.40 -15.63 17.66
CA ARG A 158 6.79 -14.23 17.95
C ARG A 158 8.05 -13.79 17.20
N ARG A 159 9.06 -14.67 17.06
CA ARG A 159 10.26 -14.37 16.26
C ARG A 159 9.92 -14.15 14.80
N VAL A 160 9.09 -14.99 14.22
CA VAL A 160 8.67 -14.87 12.81
C VAL A 160 7.87 -13.59 12.60
N GLU A 161 6.99 -13.21 13.54
CA GLU A 161 6.30 -11.92 13.49
C GLU A 161 7.26 -10.72 13.58
N MET A 162 8.29 -10.79 14.44
CA MET A 162 9.32 -9.74 14.53
C MET A 162 10.14 -9.63 13.24
N ILE A 163 10.45 -10.76 12.61
CA ILE A 163 11.13 -10.79 11.30
C ILE A 163 10.20 -10.18 10.24
N ALA A 164 8.92 -10.51 10.24
CA ALA A 164 7.94 -9.92 9.32
C ALA A 164 7.83 -8.39 9.49
N ASP A 165 7.81 -7.89 10.73
CA ASP A 165 7.86 -6.45 11.00
C ASP A 165 9.14 -5.79 10.47
N GLY A 166 10.27 -6.47 10.61
CA GLY A 166 11.55 -6.02 10.05
C GLY A 166 11.52 -5.90 8.53
N TYR A 167 10.93 -6.88 7.83
CA TYR A 167 10.77 -6.82 6.36
C TYR A 167 9.84 -5.71 5.92
N ILE A 168 8.73 -5.51 6.62
CA ILE A 168 7.80 -4.42 6.32
C ILE A 168 8.52 -3.08 6.47
N ALA A 169 9.23 -2.87 7.58
CA ALA A 169 9.95 -1.63 7.84
C ALA A 169 11.08 -1.40 6.83
N LEU A 170 11.85 -2.45 6.48
CA LEU A 170 12.90 -2.36 5.47
C LEU A 170 12.33 -2.03 4.09
N THR A 171 11.25 -2.69 3.68
CA THR A 171 10.58 -2.43 2.40
C THR A 171 10.06 -1.00 2.33
N GLU A 172 9.44 -0.48 3.39
CA GLU A 172 8.97 0.90 3.47
C GLU A 172 10.12 1.90 3.37
N ALA A 173 11.22 1.69 4.09
CA ALA A 173 12.39 2.57 4.07
C ALA A 173 13.08 2.60 2.69
N LEU A 174 13.20 1.45 2.04
CA LEU A 174 13.77 1.35 0.69
C LEU A 174 12.84 1.95 -0.37
N ALA A 175 11.52 1.75 -0.23
CA ALA A 175 10.53 2.39 -1.09
C ALA A 175 10.56 3.92 -0.96
N GLU A 176 10.64 4.48 0.26
CA GLU A 176 10.85 5.93 0.45
C GLU A 176 12.14 6.40 -0.22
N GLY A 177 13.24 5.66 -0.05
CA GLY A 177 14.51 5.96 -0.70
C GLY A 177 14.41 6.00 -2.22
N HIS A 178 13.61 5.12 -2.82
CA HIS A 178 13.32 5.15 -4.26
C HIS A 178 12.50 6.38 -4.65
N LEU A 179 11.44 6.68 -3.92
CA LEU A 179 10.58 7.83 -4.18
C LEU A 179 11.30 9.18 -3.99
N ASP A 180 12.35 9.21 -3.19
CA ASP A 180 13.21 10.37 -2.96
C ASP A 180 14.41 10.44 -3.93
N GLY A 181 14.51 9.47 -4.87
CA GLY A 181 15.56 9.41 -5.89
C GLY A 181 16.92 8.90 -5.39
N ARG A 182 17.01 8.39 -4.16
CA ARG A 182 18.26 7.79 -3.62
C ARG A 182 18.59 6.45 -4.30
N TYR A 183 17.57 5.66 -4.62
CA TYR A 183 17.68 4.38 -5.31
C TYR A 183 16.88 4.45 -6.61
N GLN A 184 17.58 4.35 -7.75
CA GLN A 184 16.95 4.59 -9.05
C GLN A 184 16.17 3.37 -9.57
N HIS A 185 16.62 2.16 -9.25
CA HIS A 185 16.09 0.94 -9.84
C HIS A 185 15.38 0.06 -8.81
N ILE A 186 14.10 -0.24 -9.05
CA ILE A 186 13.31 -1.14 -8.17
C ILE A 186 13.97 -2.53 -8.09
N GLU A 187 14.60 -3.01 -9.16
CA GLU A 187 15.25 -4.32 -9.17
C GLU A 187 16.40 -4.41 -8.15
N GLU A 188 17.18 -3.35 -7.97
CA GLU A 188 18.23 -3.29 -6.93
C GLU A 188 17.65 -3.42 -5.52
N ILE A 189 16.49 -2.78 -5.29
CA ILE A 189 15.77 -2.89 -4.02
C ILE A 189 15.26 -4.32 -3.80
N VAL A 190 14.71 -4.92 -4.87
CA VAL A 190 14.26 -6.33 -4.84
C VAL A 190 15.42 -7.25 -4.49
N ASP A 191 16.60 -7.06 -5.10
CA ASP A 191 17.81 -7.85 -4.82
C ASP A 191 18.23 -7.73 -3.35
N VAL A 192 18.23 -6.52 -2.81
CA VAL A 192 18.55 -6.27 -1.39
C VAL A 192 17.56 -6.99 -0.47
N LEU A 193 16.24 -6.88 -0.74
CA LEU A 193 15.22 -7.55 0.06
C LEU A 193 15.35 -9.08 0.02
N VAL A 194 15.66 -9.64 -1.14
CA VAL A 194 15.94 -11.07 -1.29
C VAL A 194 17.14 -11.50 -0.47
N VAL A 195 18.26 -10.75 -0.54
CA VAL A 195 19.46 -11.04 0.26
C VAL A 195 19.17 -11.01 1.76
N PHE A 196 18.43 -10.00 2.23
CA PHE A 196 18.01 -9.93 3.64
C PHE A 196 17.10 -11.09 4.04
N THR A 197 16.28 -11.61 3.13
CA THR A 197 15.40 -12.75 3.42
C THR A 197 16.16 -14.07 3.47
N ILE A 198 17.12 -14.27 2.56
CA ILE A 198 17.91 -15.52 2.50
C ILE A 198 18.95 -15.55 3.62
N GLY A 199 19.58 -14.41 3.95
CA GLY A 199 20.63 -14.31 4.95
C GLY A 199 20.23 -14.81 6.35
N PRO A 200 19.04 -14.45 6.90
CA PRO A 200 18.57 -14.99 8.17
C PRO A 200 18.33 -16.50 8.19
N ARG A 201 18.11 -17.14 7.03
CA ARG A 201 18.00 -18.63 6.95
C ARG A 201 19.28 -19.31 7.37
N SER A 202 20.44 -18.70 7.19
CA SER A 202 21.72 -19.26 7.63
C SER A 202 21.87 -19.33 9.17
N LEU A 203 20.96 -18.71 9.90
CA LEU A 203 20.91 -18.74 11.38
C LEU A 203 19.91 -19.80 11.90
N LEU A 204 19.23 -20.53 11.01
CA LEU A 204 18.33 -21.61 11.39
C LEU A 204 19.16 -22.89 11.61
N PRO A 205 18.87 -23.69 12.67
CA PRO A 205 19.46 -25.01 12.80
C PRO A 205 19.01 -25.90 11.63
N ASP A 206 19.92 -26.72 11.13
CA ASP A 206 19.69 -27.76 10.12
C ASP A 206 18.60 -28.77 10.56
#